data_f4c7b4d9f1123ac34d0d0cf7acab26c3
#
_entry.id   f4c7b4d9f1123ac34d0d0cf7acab26c3
#
_cell.length_a   1.000
_cell.length_b   1.000
_cell.length_c   1.000
_cell.angle_alpha   90.00
_cell.angle_beta   90.00
_cell.angle_gamma   90.00
#
_symmetry.space_group_name_H-M   'P 1'
#
loop_
_entity.id
_entity.type
_entity.pdbx_description
1 polymer ?
#
loop_
_entity_poly.entity_id
_entity_poly.type
_entity_poly.pdbx_seq_one_letter_code
_entity_poly.pdbx_strand_id
1 'polypeptide(L)'
;MTGTHDLQEETLRARFAVPHTLAVRPAQADPDLALVVEDQRAESFARLWRVGEAPGEELPFPVAVGAIIAGEGNGWIVDLADGGGSEVGSLVATSLDGSRRVDLTPGREPFVLRGLEASADGSLVLASIVDEQGYHLLAIPARPWGPASVVHHTAAEAWYGQPSADGRLASMDTTDHNPGVRRAAVSVFEVASGASVAVLDDLPAGPVRAVRFSPEPGDERLLVATERTGYVRPAIWDPLTGERVDFEASDLEGEVIPLDWHAADGRILAVHVLDGIQRLLEFDERTRAHRVVRVGGSFANPDVADLHAFQWSSWYRRDGGVVALRSAWDVPLHAELIDQDGTVTVALPPAATPPGVPFTSRMVPSADGVPVQVWLGLPSGRTPLGTVLEVHGGPNLVFLDEYNPSAQAWIDAGFAYATVNYRGSVTFGQAFREGFWGSGGDREIDDIAAAIGWLREQGLGDPASTFITGASFGGHLTLLSLGRLPELFAGGFAHVAVADWEAAIAAMNPAVRGVWQTWVPPEAVARYSAVSYVDRVRGSAWINQGALDTRTPVVGVQRFVDEIAARGGDVVLRIFDGGHEPTGLELLESEQRIMIELAHRTLDGRRWSDGAERPASAAGASSI
;
A
#
# COMPACT_ATOMS: atom_id res chain seq x y z
N MET A 1 18.97 -34.03 -12.92
CA MET A 1 17.75 -33.40 -12.39
C MET A 1 17.89 -32.94 -10.94
N THR A 2 18.68 -33.58 -10.07
CA THR A 2 18.94 -33.14 -8.69
C THR A 2 19.66 -31.79 -8.58
N GLY A 3 20.64 -31.48 -9.41
CA GLY A 3 21.43 -30.24 -9.30
C GLY A 3 20.72 -28.96 -9.72
N THR A 4 19.70 -29.00 -10.59
CA THR A 4 18.90 -27.82 -10.97
C THR A 4 17.88 -27.44 -9.90
N HIS A 5 17.32 -28.41 -9.22
CA HIS A 5 16.38 -28.20 -8.11
C HIS A 5 17.10 -27.59 -6.90
N ASP A 6 18.29 -28.08 -6.57
CA ASP A 6 19.10 -27.57 -5.46
C ASP A 6 19.54 -26.10 -5.69
N LEU A 7 19.91 -25.74 -6.94
CA LEU A 7 20.27 -24.38 -7.30
C LEU A 7 19.08 -23.41 -7.24
N GLN A 8 17.89 -23.84 -7.62
CA GLN A 8 16.67 -23.02 -7.53
C GLN A 8 16.27 -22.76 -6.08
N GLU A 9 16.40 -23.76 -5.22
CA GLU A 9 16.13 -23.62 -3.79
C GLU A 9 17.15 -22.70 -3.09
N GLU A 10 18.42 -22.76 -3.47
CA GLU A 10 19.45 -21.86 -2.96
C GLU A 10 19.19 -20.40 -3.39
N THR A 11 18.79 -20.18 -4.64
CA THR A 11 18.44 -18.83 -5.14
C THR A 11 17.20 -18.27 -4.45
N LEU A 12 16.16 -19.09 -4.26
CA LEU A 12 14.97 -18.72 -3.53
C LEU A 12 15.32 -18.24 -2.11
N ARG A 13 16.07 -19.06 -1.37
CA ARG A 13 16.53 -18.68 -0.02
C ARG A 13 17.33 -17.38 -0.03
N ALA A 14 18.24 -17.21 -0.99
CA ALA A 14 19.08 -16.02 -1.08
C ALA A 14 18.26 -14.73 -1.31
N ARG A 15 17.10 -14.79 -1.99
CA ARG A 15 16.21 -13.64 -2.17
C ARG A 15 15.58 -13.16 -0.89
N PHE A 16 15.28 -14.08 0.03
CA PHE A 16 14.62 -13.79 1.31
C PHE A 16 15.61 -13.87 2.50
N ALA A 17 16.93 -14.04 2.25
CA ALA A 17 17.94 -14.16 3.31
C ALA A 17 18.47 -12.82 3.82
N VAL A 18 18.28 -11.75 3.07
CA VAL A 18 18.79 -10.40 3.41
C VAL A 18 17.63 -9.49 3.79
N PRO A 19 17.79 -8.61 4.79
CA PRO A 19 16.78 -7.63 5.12
C PRO A 19 16.42 -6.77 3.91
N HIS A 20 15.13 -6.55 3.68
CA HIS A 20 14.63 -5.64 2.66
C HIS A 20 14.13 -4.36 3.32
N THR A 21 14.52 -3.22 2.79
CA THR A 21 13.97 -1.93 3.21
C THR A 21 12.51 -1.86 2.78
N LEU A 22 11.60 -1.73 3.76
CA LEU A 22 10.16 -1.60 3.55
C LEU A 22 9.75 -0.13 3.49
N ALA A 23 10.31 0.68 4.39
CA ALA A 23 9.99 2.10 4.49
C ALA A 23 11.22 2.92 4.88
N VAL A 24 11.25 4.16 4.40
CA VAL A 24 12.19 5.18 4.88
C VAL A 24 11.37 6.45 5.12
N ARG A 25 11.29 6.91 6.36
CA ARG A 25 10.49 8.08 6.75
C ARG A 25 11.34 9.14 7.42
N PRO A 26 11.41 10.37 6.89
CA PRO A 26 12.11 11.47 7.55
C PRO A 26 11.40 11.89 8.84
N ALA A 27 12.16 12.30 9.85
CA ALA A 27 11.61 12.99 11.00
C ALA A 27 11.14 14.39 10.59
N GLN A 28 9.90 14.77 10.91
CA GLN A 28 9.36 16.06 10.51
C GLN A 28 10.16 17.25 11.12
N ALA A 29 10.68 17.08 12.33
CA ALA A 29 11.49 18.09 12.99
C ALA A 29 12.95 18.13 12.50
N ASP A 30 13.42 17.12 11.79
CA ASP A 30 14.78 17.05 11.25
C ASP A 30 14.81 16.19 9.96
N PRO A 31 14.64 16.80 8.77
CA PRO A 31 14.60 16.07 7.51
C PRO A 31 15.92 15.38 7.13
N ASP A 32 17.02 15.66 7.86
CA ASP A 32 18.29 14.96 7.72
C ASP A 32 18.42 13.74 8.65
N LEU A 33 17.33 13.38 9.36
CA LEU A 33 17.21 12.17 10.17
C LEU A 33 16.00 11.36 9.67
N ALA A 34 16.19 10.08 9.39
CA ALA A 34 15.11 9.21 8.94
C ALA A 34 15.07 7.90 9.75
N LEU A 35 13.88 7.29 9.79
CA LEU A 35 13.65 5.94 10.25
C LEU A 35 13.67 5.01 9.02
N VAL A 36 14.58 4.05 9.01
CA VAL A 36 14.66 2.99 8.01
C VAL A 36 14.06 1.74 8.63
N VAL A 37 12.94 1.27 8.09
CA VAL A 37 12.27 0.04 8.53
C VAL A 37 12.62 -1.08 7.56
N GLU A 38 13.08 -2.19 8.10
CA GLU A 38 13.52 -3.36 7.34
C GLU A 38 12.71 -4.58 7.74
N ASP A 39 12.30 -5.37 6.75
CA ASP A 39 11.74 -6.70 7.00
C ASP A 39 12.87 -7.68 7.31
N GLN A 40 12.75 -8.37 8.43
CA GLN A 40 13.69 -9.36 8.89
C GLN A 40 12.98 -10.72 9.08
N ARG A 41 13.64 -11.70 9.72
CA ARG A 41 13.21 -13.10 9.74
C ARG A 41 11.77 -13.33 10.21
N ALA A 42 11.37 -12.68 11.30
CA ALA A 42 10.06 -12.89 11.92
C ALA A 42 9.26 -11.60 12.15
N GLU A 43 9.95 -10.46 12.19
CA GLU A 43 9.37 -9.15 12.54
C GLU A 43 10.10 -8.05 11.77
N SER A 44 9.49 -6.86 11.69
CA SER A 44 10.14 -5.67 11.14
C SER A 44 10.91 -4.93 12.24
N PHE A 45 12.14 -4.50 11.93
CA PHE A 45 12.99 -3.70 12.79
C PHE A 45 13.36 -2.39 12.12
N ALA A 46 13.87 -1.46 12.90
CA ALA A 46 14.24 -0.17 12.35
C ALA A 46 15.63 0.29 12.82
N ARG A 47 16.21 1.20 12.03
CA ARG A 47 17.44 1.91 12.31
C ARG A 47 17.20 3.40 12.14
N LEU A 48 17.87 4.21 12.93
CA LEU A 48 17.98 5.63 12.62
C LEU A 48 19.06 5.82 11.55
N TRP A 49 18.73 6.61 10.57
CA TRP A 49 19.65 6.99 9.52
C TRP A 49 19.83 8.51 9.47
N ARG A 50 21.04 8.98 9.81
CA ARG A 50 21.43 10.35 9.52
C ARG A 50 21.81 10.41 8.05
N VAL A 51 21.06 11.20 7.28
CA VAL A 51 21.20 11.28 5.83
C VAL A 51 22.65 11.61 5.43
N GLY A 52 23.25 10.78 4.57
CA GLY A 52 24.64 10.91 4.15
C GLY A 52 25.65 10.17 5.03
N GLU A 53 25.25 9.57 6.13
CA GLU A 53 26.07 8.71 6.98
C GLU A 53 25.64 7.23 6.82
N ALA A 54 26.38 6.32 7.42
CA ALA A 54 25.93 4.93 7.52
C ALA A 54 24.71 4.84 8.47
N PRO A 55 23.73 3.96 8.22
CA PRO A 55 22.66 3.71 9.17
C PRO A 55 23.20 3.30 10.54
N GLY A 56 22.52 3.76 11.60
CA GLY A 56 22.86 3.44 12.98
C GLY A 56 22.61 1.97 13.34
N GLU A 57 22.80 1.64 14.60
CA GLU A 57 22.45 0.33 15.14
C GLU A 57 20.94 0.11 15.10
N GLU A 58 20.55 -1.16 15.06
CA GLU A 58 19.16 -1.58 15.11
C GLU A 58 18.53 -1.20 16.44
N LEU A 59 17.29 -0.70 16.41
CA LEU A 59 16.53 -0.41 17.62
C LEU A 59 16.23 -1.71 18.38
N PRO A 60 16.26 -1.70 19.73
CA PRO A 60 16.13 -2.91 20.54
C PRO A 60 14.69 -3.44 20.66
N PHE A 61 13.80 -3.06 19.75
CA PHE A 61 12.39 -3.47 19.72
C PHE A 61 11.86 -3.44 18.28
N PRO A 62 10.83 -4.27 17.95
CA PRO A 62 10.17 -4.25 16.65
C PRO A 62 9.51 -2.89 16.39
N VAL A 63 9.46 -2.49 15.11
CA VAL A 63 8.88 -1.22 14.67
C VAL A 63 8.03 -1.46 13.44
N ALA A 64 6.77 -1.02 13.45
CA ALA A 64 5.90 -1.12 12.29
C ALA A 64 6.24 -0.11 11.20
N VAL A 65 5.87 -0.43 9.95
CA VAL A 65 6.11 0.43 8.77
C VAL A 65 5.50 1.83 8.92
N GLY A 66 4.38 1.94 9.66
CA GLY A 66 3.68 3.20 9.92
C GLY A 66 4.28 4.09 11.02
N ALA A 67 5.30 3.63 11.74
CA ALA A 67 5.90 4.34 12.86
C ALA A 67 6.56 5.67 12.44
N ILE A 68 6.64 6.62 13.39
CA ILE A 68 7.31 7.90 13.20
C ILE A 68 8.32 8.20 14.32
N ILE A 69 9.31 9.01 13.98
CA ILE A 69 10.21 9.64 14.96
C ILE A 69 9.52 10.89 15.52
N ALA A 70 9.46 11.05 16.84
CA ALA A 70 8.85 12.22 17.48
C ALA A 70 9.44 12.51 18.87
N GLY A 71 8.83 13.47 19.59
CA GLY A 71 9.17 13.81 20.95
C GLY A 71 10.43 14.68 21.09
N GLU A 72 10.81 14.92 22.33
CA GLU A 72 11.98 15.77 22.65
C GLU A 72 13.26 15.20 22.03
N GLY A 73 13.95 16.03 21.23
CA GLY A 73 15.20 15.66 20.56
C GLY A 73 15.09 14.53 19.55
N ASN A 74 13.88 14.23 19.02
CA ASN A 74 13.61 13.06 18.18
C ASN A 74 14.00 11.73 18.87
N GLY A 75 13.82 11.68 20.19
CA GLY A 75 14.27 10.58 21.04
C GLY A 75 13.27 9.44 21.23
N TRP A 76 12.16 9.41 20.44
CA TRP A 76 11.09 8.46 20.60
C TRP A 76 10.57 7.95 19.26
N ILE A 77 10.13 6.70 19.27
CA ILE A 77 9.33 6.10 18.20
C ILE A 77 7.88 6.06 18.67
N VAL A 78 6.97 6.58 17.83
CA VAL A 78 5.52 6.50 18.06
C VAL A 78 4.95 5.49 17.10
N ASP A 79 4.17 4.55 17.62
CA ASP A 79 3.65 3.42 16.87
C ASP A 79 2.31 2.92 17.43
N LEU A 80 1.61 2.08 16.65
CA LEU A 80 0.42 1.35 17.11
C LEU A 80 0.84 0.04 17.79
N ALA A 81 0.44 -0.14 19.03
CA ALA A 81 0.57 -1.41 19.74
C ALA A 81 -0.70 -2.24 19.52
N ASP A 82 -0.69 -3.12 18.55
CA ASP A 82 -1.88 -3.83 18.04
C ASP A 82 -1.99 -5.31 18.43
N GLY A 83 -1.07 -5.83 19.17
CA GLY A 83 -1.17 -7.21 19.67
C GLY A 83 -1.12 -8.30 18.59
N GLY A 84 -0.13 -8.25 17.70
CA GLY A 84 0.18 -9.35 16.75
C GLY A 84 -0.33 -9.16 15.33
N GLY A 85 -0.43 -7.92 14.87
CA GLY A 85 -0.80 -7.59 13.49
C GLY A 85 -2.31 -7.52 13.26
N SER A 86 -3.11 -7.43 14.33
CA SER A 86 -4.58 -7.24 14.23
C SER A 86 -4.97 -5.86 13.71
N GLU A 87 -4.02 -4.91 13.70
CA GLU A 87 -4.21 -3.49 13.34
C GLU A 87 -5.19 -2.72 14.25
N VAL A 88 -5.65 -3.35 15.31
CA VAL A 88 -6.53 -2.75 16.32
C VAL A 88 -5.78 -2.67 17.64
N GLY A 89 -5.53 -1.45 18.13
CA GLY A 89 -4.67 -1.29 19.31
C GLY A 89 -4.75 0.10 19.93
N SER A 90 -3.66 0.49 20.58
CA SER A 90 -3.46 1.80 21.21
C SER A 90 -2.14 2.43 20.76
N LEU A 91 -2.04 3.76 20.80
CA LEU A 91 -0.80 4.46 20.48
C LEU A 91 0.17 4.44 21.64
N VAL A 92 1.43 4.14 21.33
CA VAL A 92 2.53 4.13 22.29
C VAL A 92 3.70 4.94 21.78
N ALA A 93 4.43 5.56 22.69
CA ALA A 93 5.76 6.12 22.45
C ALA A 93 6.80 5.29 23.18
N THR A 94 7.83 4.82 22.47
CA THR A 94 8.95 4.05 23.02
C THR A 94 10.23 4.83 22.83
N SER A 95 11.04 5.03 23.90
CA SER A 95 12.35 5.69 23.79
C SER A 95 13.29 4.85 22.93
N LEU A 96 14.23 5.51 22.20
CA LEU A 96 15.13 4.84 21.26
C LEU A 96 15.95 3.70 21.89
N ASP A 97 16.25 3.79 23.19
CA ASP A 97 16.93 2.74 23.94
C ASP A 97 15.99 1.63 24.47
N GLY A 98 14.69 1.72 24.18
CA GLY A 98 13.66 0.79 24.65
C GLY A 98 13.35 0.84 26.15
N SER A 99 14.04 1.70 26.93
CA SER A 99 13.95 1.70 28.39
C SER A 99 12.67 2.34 28.94
N ARG A 100 12.00 3.20 28.16
CA ARG A 100 10.76 3.89 28.53
C ARG A 100 9.70 3.68 27.47
N ARG A 101 8.47 3.40 27.93
CA ARG A 101 7.29 3.28 27.08
C ARG A 101 6.14 4.06 27.71
N VAL A 102 5.45 4.84 26.93
CA VAL A 102 4.33 5.70 27.33
C VAL A 102 3.11 5.32 26.52
N ASP A 103 2.00 5.02 27.17
CA ASP A 103 0.69 4.93 26.53
C ASP A 103 0.20 6.35 26.23
N LEU A 104 -0.02 6.67 24.96
CA LEU A 104 -0.44 7.99 24.50
C LEU A 104 -1.97 8.15 24.47
N THR A 105 -2.70 7.03 24.55
CA THR A 105 -4.18 6.99 24.49
C THR A 105 -4.79 6.24 25.67
N PRO A 106 -4.37 6.52 26.93
CA PRO A 106 -4.80 5.76 28.09
C PRO A 106 -6.32 5.86 28.29
N GLY A 107 -6.96 4.72 28.51
CA GLY A 107 -8.40 4.62 28.77
C GLY A 107 -9.30 4.78 27.54
N ARG A 108 -8.73 4.87 26.34
CA ARG A 108 -9.49 4.76 25.08
C ARG A 108 -9.63 3.28 24.70
N GLU A 109 -10.80 2.90 24.20
CA GLU A 109 -10.97 1.59 23.57
C GLU A 109 -10.01 1.42 22.39
N PRO A 110 -9.58 0.19 22.08
CA PRO A 110 -8.72 -0.08 20.93
C PRO A 110 -9.33 0.43 19.62
N PHE A 111 -8.48 0.95 18.73
CA PHE A 111 -8.89 1.58 17.48
C PHE A 111 -7.96 1.18 16.33
N VAL A 112 -8.37 1.46 15.09
CA VAL A 112 -7.52 1.35 13.90
C VAL A 112 -6.85 2.70 13.66
N LEU A 113 -5.53 2.68 13.45
CA LEU A 113 -4.75 3.86 13.08
C LEU A 113 -4.92 4.12 11.57
N ARG A 114 -5.25 5.38 11.22
CA ARG A 114 -5.39 5.81 9.83
C ARG A 114 -4.20 6.64 9.37
N GLY A 115 -3.61 7.43 10.25
CA GLY A 115 -2.47 8.28 9.96
C GLY A 115 -1.80 8.80 11.23
N LEU A 116 -0.51 9.07 11.13
CA LEU A 116 0.33 9.52 12.24
C LEU A 116 1.37 10.50 11.71
N GLU A 117 1.35 11.75 12.21
CA GLU A 117 2.28 12.80 11.80
C GLU A 117 2.70 13.68 12.98
N ALA A 118 3.95 14.17 12.95
CA ALA A 118 4.48 15.11 13.92
C ALA A 118 4.57 16.54 13.34
N SER A 119 4.44 17.56 14.18
CA SER A 119 4.70 18.96 13.79
C SER A 119 6.20 19.18 13.52
N ALA A 120 6.52 20.13 12.65
CA ALA A 120 7.93 20.43 12.29
C ALA A 120 8.75 20.95 13.49
N ASP A 121 8.13 21.59 14.48
CA ASP A 121 8.79 21.95 15.73
C ASP A 121 8.89 20.76 16.72
N GLY A 122 8.25 19.64 16.43
CA GLY A 122 8.23 18.41 17.25
C GLY A 122 7.44 18.54 18.57
N SER A 123 6.59 19.56 18.71
CA SER A 123 5.79 19.78 19.92
C SER A 123 4.50 18.96 19.97
N LEU A 124 4.02 18.50 18.82
CA LEU A 124 2.73 17.83 18.65
C LEU A 124 2.88 16.57 17.78
N VAL A 125 2.11 15.54 18.13
CA VAL A 125 1.79 14.41 17.25
C VAL A 125 0.30 14.44 16.98
N LEU A 126 -0.09 14.36 15.70
CA LEU A 126 -1.46 14.11 15.28
C LEU A 126 -1.65 12.64 14.95
N ALA A 127 -2.77 12.08 15.38
CA ALA A 127 -3.19 10.74 15.02
C ALA A 127 -4.62 10.76 14.47
N SER A 128 -4.80 10.27 13.25
CA SER A 128 -6.12 10.00 12.68
C SER A 128 -6.48 8.56 12.98
N ILE A 129 -7.58 8.34 13.68
CA ILE A 129 -8.01 7.00 14.11
C ILE A 129 -9.47 6.75 13.75
N VAL A 130 -9.88 5.49 13.73
CA VAL A 130 -11.28 5.09 13.60
C VAL A 130 -11.61 3.99 14.60
N ASP A 131 -12.75 4.15 15.28
CA ASP A 131 -13.35 3.19 16.19
C ASP A 131 -14.84 2.99 15.85
N GLU A 132 -15.60 2.28 16.70
CA GLU A 132 -17.03 2.06 16.49
C GLU A 132 -17.89 3.35 16.58
N GLN A 133 -17.32 4.46 17.04
CA GLN A 133 -18.00 5.76 17.14
C GLN A 133 -17.77 6.62 15.90
N GLY A 134 -16.78 6.29 15.05
CA GLY A 134 -16.41 7.02 13.84
C GLY A 134 -14.94 7.40 13.78
N TYR A 135 -14.66 8.45 13.05
CA TYR A 135 -13.30 8.94 12.77
C TYR A 135 -12.94 10.09 13.68
N HIS A 136 -11.74 10.06 14.25
CA HIS A 136 -11.25 11.06 15.18
C HIS A 136 -9.89 11.59 14.74
N LEU A 137 -9.67 12.89 14.88
CA LEU A 137 -8.37 13.53 14.84
C LEU A 137 -7.92 13.83 16.26
N LEU A 138 -6.85 13.17 16.70
CA LEU A 138 -6.28 13.32 18.03
C LEU A 138 -5.02 14.19 17.98
N ALA A 139 -4.92 15.11 18.93
CA ALA A 139 -3.72 15.90 19.19
C ALA A 139 -3.04 15.42 20.48
N ILE A 140 -1.76 15.10 20.42
CA ILE A 140 -0.97 14.55 21.50
C ILE A 140 0.25 15.45 21.72
N PRO A 141 0.33 16.19 22.84
CA PRO A 141 1.53 16.95 23.18
C PRO A 141 2.75 16.03 23.30
N ALA A 142 3.86 16.39 22.65
CA ALA A 142 5.05 15.55 22.55
C ALA A 142 6.26 16.08 23.33
N ARG A 143 6.15 17.25 23.98
CA ARG A 143 7.24 17.90 24.76
C ARG A 143 6.74 18.59 26.02
N PRO A 144 6.61 17.89 27.16
CA PRO A 144 6.63 16.44 27.39
C PRO A 144 5.39 15.76 26.82
N TRP A 145 5.39 14.43 26.81
CA TRP A 145 4.19 13.65 26.45
C TRP A 145 3.03 14.03 27.38
N GLY A 146 1.92 14.40 26.76
CA GLY A 146 0.68 14.74 27.43
C GLY A 146 -0.48 13.84 26.99
N PRO A 147 -1.65 13.94 27.62
CA PRO A 147 -2.83 13.17 27.23
C PRO A 147 -3.32 13.61 25.84
N ALA A 148 -3.78 12.65 25.04
CA ALA A 148 -4.44 12.90 23.78
C ALA A 148 -5.75 13.70 23.99
N SER A 149 -5.99 14.69 23.13
CA SER A 149 -7.24 15.44 23.03
C SER A 149 -7.86 15.27 21.65
N VAL A 150 -9.21 15.28 21.58
CA VAL A 150 -9.93 15.20 20.31
C VAL A 150 -10.02 16.59 19.71
N VAL A 151 -9.44 16.78 18.52
CA VAL A 151 -9.54 18.02 17.74
C VAL A 151 -10.81 18.00 16.90
N HIS A 152 -11.09 16.87 16.25
CA HIS A 152 -12.27 16.68 15.43
C HIS A 152 -12.79 15.25 15.54
N HIS A 153 -14.11 15.11 15.37
CA HIS A 153 -14.80 13.82 15.31
C HIS A 153 -15.92 13.89 14.26
N THR A 154 -16.00 12.84 13.44
CA THR A 154 -17.06 12.69 12.43
C THR A 154 -17.45 11.23 12.25
N ALA A 155 -18.73 10.99 11.92
CA ALA A 155 -19.20 9.68 11.47
C ALA A 155 -18.96 9.45 9.97
N ALA A 156 -18.69 10.52 9.20
CA ALA A 156 -18.35 10.44 7.78
C ALA A 156 -16.90 9.98 7.60
N GLU A 157 -16.62 9.27 6.50
CA GLU A 157 -15.27 8.78 6.26
C GLU A 157 -14.27 9.94 6.22
N ALA A 158 -13.18 9.78 6.97
CA ALA A 158 -12.09 10.72 7.05
C ALA A 158 -10.75 10.00 7.05
N TRP A 159 -9.70 10.72 6.66
CA TRP A 159 -8.37 10.17 6.49
C TRP A 159 -7.34 10.90 7.33
N TYR A 160 -6.21 11.22 6.73
CA TYR A 160 -5.03 11.71 7.42
C TYR A 160 -5.18 13.14 7.90
N GLY A 161 -4.53 13.43 9.03
CA GLY A 161 -4.35 14.77 9.55
C GLY A 161 -2.92 15.24 9.38
N GLN A 162 -2.74 16.53 9.02
CA GLN A 162 -1.43 17.18 8.92
C GLN A 162 -1.36 18.30 9.94
N PRO A 163 -0.31 18.38 10.80
CA PRO A 163 -0.10 19.50 11.72
C PRO A 163 0.60 20.67 11.02
N SER A 164 0.28 21.93 11.41
CA SER A 164 1.11 23.07 11.08
C SER A 164 2.49 22.97 11.75
N ALA A 165 3.45 23.78 11.27
CA ALA A 165 4.83 23.72 11.76
C ALA A 165 4.95 23.84 13.29
N ASP A 166 4.12 24.69 13.91
CA ASP A 166 4.06 24.95 15.34
C ASP A 166 2.98 24.15 16.09
N GLY A 167 2.27 23.26 15.40
CA GLY A 167 1.18 22.46 15.95
C GLY A 167 -0.08 23.24 16.34
N ARG A 168 -0.23 24.51 15.94
CA ARG A 168 -1.39 25.34 16.26
C ARG A 168 -2.61 24.98 15.40
N LEU A 169 -2.39 24.65 14.14
CA LEU A 169 -3.42 24.19 13.21
C LEU A 169 -3.25 22.72 12.88
N ALA A 170 -4.34 22.08 12.53
CA ALA A 170 -4.38 20.72 12.01
C ALA A 170 -5.35 20.66 10.82
N SER A 171 -4.96 19.96 9.76
CA SER A 171 -5.90 19.58 8.71
C SER A 171 -6.41 18.16 8.91
N MET A 172 -7.54 17.85 8.30
CA MET A 172 -8.05 16.49 8.12
C MET A 172 -8.83 16.42 6.81
N ASP A 173 -8.55 15.39 6.02
CA ASP A 173 -9.32 15.10 4.82
C ASP A 173 -10.63 14.41 5.21
N THR A 174 -11.78 14.99 4.86
CA THR A 174 -13.10 14.51 5.29
C THR A 174 -14.09 14.45 4.14
N THR A 175 -15.09 13.56 4.27
CA THR A 175 -16.26 13.50 3.37
C THR A 175 -17.49 14.18 3.96
N ASP A 176 -17.36 14.98 5.03
CA ASP A 176 -18.47 15.67 5.69
C ASP A 176 -19.30 16.52 4.73
N HIS A 177 -18.64 17.10 3.72
CA HIS A 177 -19.26 17.93 2.68
C HIS A 177 -19.85 17.14 1.51
N ASN A 178 -19.58 15.84 1.43
CA ASN A 178 -20.04 14.96 0.35
C ASN A 178 -20.46 13.58 0.88
N PRO A 179 -21.48 13.50 1.76
CA PRO A 179 -21.89 12.24 2.38
C PRO A 179 -22.23 11.16 1.35
N GLY A 180 -21.72 9.96 1.56
CA GLY A 180 -21.98 8.79 0.71
C GLY A 180 -21.16 8.74 -0.59
N VAL A 181 -20.29 9.72 -0.83
CA VAL A 181 -19.34 9.68 -1.95
C VAL A 181 -17.92 9.82 -1.41
N ARG A 182 -17.04 8.92 -1.78
CA ARG A 182 -15.67 8.84 -1.28
C ARG A 182 -14.75 9.86 -1.98
N ARG A 183 -15.09 11.14 -1.84
CA ARG A 183 -14.32 12.29 -2.37
C ARG A 183 -14.11 13.31 -1.26
N ALA A 184 -12.86 13.49 -0.85
CA ALA A 184 -12.49 14.34 0.26
C ALA A 184 -12.46 15.82 -0.09
N ALA A 185 -12.77 16.65 0.93
CA ALA A 185 -12.38 18.04 1.08
C ALA A 185 -11.38 18.16 2.24
N VAL A 186 -10.55 19.20 2.27
CA VAL A 186 -9.61 19.48 3.35
C VAL A 186 -10.24 20.42 4.35
N SER A 187 -10.44 19.94 5.59
CA SER A 187 -10.90 20.76 6.71
C SER A 187 -9.72 21.14 7.60
N VAL A 188 -9.62 22.41 8.02
CA VAL A 188 -8.58 22.91 8.92
C VAL A 188 -9.20 23.36 10.24
N PHE A 189 -8.56 22.97 11.35
CA PHE A 189 -9.00 23.22 12.71
C PHE A 189 -7.91 23.90 13.54
N GLU A 190 -8.31 24.71 14.51
CA GLU A 190 -7.44 25.14 15.58
C GLU A 190 -7.30 24.01 16.61
N VAL A 191 -6.09 23.54 16.85
CA VAL A 191 -5.82 22.35 17.70
C VAL A 191 -6.31 22.56 19.15
N ALA A 192 -6.10 23.76 19.71
CA ALA A 192 -6.42 24.04 21.11
C ALA A 192 -7.92 24.03 21.43
N SER A 193 -8.76 24.44 20.46
CA SER A 193 -10.21 24.60 20.65
C SER A 193 -11.05 23.61 19.86
N GLY A 194 -10.49 22.95 18.85
CA GLY A 194 -11.22 22.16 17.86
C GLY A 194 -12.09 23.01 16.91
N ALA A 195 -11.95 24.32 16.95
CA ALA A 195 -12.74 25.20 16.08
C ALA A 195 -12.33 25.06 14.61
N SER A 196 -13.33 24.93 13.72
CA SER A 196 -13.09 24.96 12.27
C SER A 196 -12.58 26.34 11.84
N VAL A 197 -11.47 26.36 11.12
CA VAL A 197 -10.82 27.56 10.59
C VAL A 197 -11.25 27.80 9.14
N ALA A 198 -11.10 26.76 8.29
CA ALA A 198 -11.40 26.85 6.87
C ALA A 198 -11.66 25.45 6.28
N VAL A 199 -12.28 25.45 5.10
CA VAL A 199 -12.48 24.24 4.29
C VAL A 199 -12.07 24.55 2.86
N LEU A 200 -11.26 23.67 2.26
CA LEU A 200 -10.98 23.66 0.83
C LEU A 200 -11.77 22.53 0.20
N ASP A 201 -12.69 22.88 -0.69
CA ASP A 201 -13.58 21.93 -1.35
C ASP A 201 -13.59 22.18 -2.86
N ASP A 202 -13.14 21.20 -3.63
CA ASP A 202 -13.14 21.23 -5.09
C ASP A 202 -14.34 20.49 -5.72
N LEU A 203 -15.24 19.94 -4.88
CA LEU A 203 -16.39 19.19 -5.34
C LEU A 203 -17.39 20.06 -6.12
N PRO A 204 -18.02 19.55 -7.17
CA PRO A 204 -17.99 18.17 -7.65
C PRO A 204 -16.85 17.85 -8.63
N ALA A 205 -15.96 18.79 -8.94
CA ALA A 205 -14.94 18.62 -9.97
C ALA A 205 -13.94 17.49 -9.63
N GLY A 206 -13.56 17.35 -8.36
CA GLY A 206 -12.70 16.27 -7.88
C GLY A 206 -12.43 16.38 -6.39
N PRO A 207 -11.83 15.37 -5.76
CA PRO A 207 -11.34 15.47 -4.40
C PRO A 207 -10.13 16.41 -4.33
N VAL A 208 -9.91 16.95 -3.13
CA VAL A 208 -8.68 17.63 -2.75
C VAL A 208 -8.21 17.10 -1.40
N ARG A 209 -6.88 16.96 -1.24
CA ARG A 209 -6.26 16.35 -0.06
C ARG A 209 -5.09 17.20 0.42
N ALA A 210 -4.90 17.26 1.73
CA ALA A 210 -3.74 17.89 2.34
C ALA A 210 -2.51 16.99 2.14
N VAL A 211 -1.37 17.56 1.77
CA VAL A 211 -0.09 16.87 1.69
C VAL A 211 0.75 17.22 2.92
N ARG A 212 0.99 18.50 3.14
CA ARG A 212 1.67 18.99 4.34
C ARG A 212 1.53 20.50 4.46
N PHE A 213 1.53 21.00 5.69
CA PHE A 213 1.76 22.42 5.93
C PHE A 213 3.19 22.83 5.56
N SER A 214 3.38 24.12 5.29
CA SER A 214 4.72 24.69 5.20
C SER A 214 5.53 24.32 6.45
N PRO A 215 6.76 23.85 6.30
CA PRO A 215 7.64 23.57 7.44
C PRO A 215 8.20 24.86 8.09
N GLU A 216 8.00 26.03 7.48
CA GLU A 216 8.52 27.30 7.94
C GLU A 216 7.66 27.87 9.06
N PRO A 217 8.26 28.29 10.19
CA PRO A 217 7.52 28.87 11.30
C PRO A 217 6.74 30.14 10.88
N GLY A 218 5.42 30.14 11.16
CA GLY A 218 4.56 31.28 10.85
C GLY A 218 4.03 31.30 9.39
N ASP A 219 4.37 30.33 8.59
CA ASP A 219 3.76 30.10 7.27
C ASP A 219 2.70 29.01 7.39
N GLU A 220 1.42 29.40 7.40
CA GLU A 220 0.29 28.49 7.60
C GLU A 220 -0.27 27.94 6.28
N ARG A 221 0.43 28.16 5.18
CA ARG A 221 0.02 27.63 3.87
C ARG A 221 0.17 26.10 3.84
N LEU A 222 -0.69 25.48 3.07
CA LEU A 222 -0.80 24.03 2.93
C LEU A 222 -0.54 23.63 1.48
N LEU A 223 0.41 22.72 1.26
CA LEU A 223 0.55 22.00 -0.01
C LEU A 223 -0.58 20.97 -0.09
N VAL A 224 -1.32 21.00 -1.18
CA VAL A 224 -2.45 20.10 -1.43
C VAL A 224 -2.32 19.38 -2.77
N ALA A 225 -2.94 18.22 -2.88
CA ALA A 225 -3.14 17.46 -4.10
C ALA A 225 -4.61 17.59 -4.52
N THR A 226 -4.86 18.17 -5.68
CA THR A 226 -6.23 18.36 -6.21
C THR A 226 -6.44 17.58 -7.49
N GLU A 227 -7.62 16.97 -7.65
CA GLU A 227 -8.00 16.23 -8.87
C GLU A 227 -9.08 16.94 -9.70
N ARG A 228 -9.30 18.23 -9.49
CA ARG A 228 -10.36 18.98 -10.19
C ARG A 228 -10.24 19.00 -11.71
N THR A 229 -9.09 18.62 -12.27
CA THR A 229 -8.86 18.47 -13.71
C THR A 229 -8.99 17.03 -14.21
N GLY A 230 -9.34 16.08 -13.32
CA GLY A 230 -9.39 14.65 -13.60
C GLY A 230 -8.09 13.90 -13.32
N TYR A 231 -7.00 14.62 -13.10
CA TYR A 231 -5.68 14.11 -12.70
C TYR A 231 -5.15 14.89 -11.51
N VAL A 232 -4.36 14.23 -10.67
CA VAL A 232 -3.72 14.89 -9.52
C VAL A 232 -2.80 16.01 -10.00
N ARG A 233 -2.91 17.17 -9.34
CA ARG A 233 -2.04 18.34 -9.53
C ARG A 233 -1.69 18.97 -8.19
N PRO A 234 -0.48 19.52 -8.02
CA PRO A 234 -0.12 20.28 -6.84
C PRO A 234 -0.90 21.61 -6.79
N ALA A 235 -1.22 22.05 -5.59
CA ALA A 235 -1.61 23.44 -5.31
C ALA A 235 -1.12 23.85 -3.93
N ILE A 236 -0.93 25.16 -3.71
CA ILE A 236 -0.67 25.75 -2.41
C ILE A 236 -1.92 26.56 -2.03
N TRP A 237 -2.40 26.33 -0.81
CA TRP A 237 -3.58 27.01 -0.27
C TRP A 237 -3.27 27.59 1.11
N ASP A 238 -3.69 28.82 1.33
CA ASP A 238 -3.64 29.49 2.62
C ASP A 238 -5.03 29.43 3.30
N PRO A 239 -5.19 28.64 4.36
CA PRO A 239 -6.47 28.50 5.06
C PRO A 239 -6.90 29.77 5.81
N LEU A 240 -5.98 30.71 6.10
CA LEU A 240 -6.29 31.93 6.82
C LEU A 240 -6.79 33.07 5.89
N THR A 241 -6.28 33.12 4.66
CA THR A 241 -6.65 34.14 3.68
C THR A 241 -7.57 33.61 2.59
N GLY A 242 -7.59 32.33 2.36
CA GLY A 242 -8.27 31.66 1.25
C GLY A 242 -7.51 31.75 -0.08
N GLU A 243 -6.33 32.39 -0.11
CA GLU A 243 -5.50 32.43 -1.33
C GLU A 243 -5.06 31.04 -1.77
N ARG A 244 -5.06 30.82 -3.09
CA ARG A 244 -4.69 29.54 -3.68
C ARG A 244 -3.86 29.72 -4.96
N VAL A 245 -2.84 28.90 -5.11
CA VAL A 245 -1.98 28.84 -6.30
C VAL A 245 -1.98 27.41 -6.84
N ASP A 246 -2.51 27.21 -8.04
CA ASP A 246 -2.53 25.92 -8.71
C ASP A 246 -1.34 25.77 -9.66
N PHE A 247 -0.77 24.56 -9.71
CA PHE A 247 0.29 24.14 -10.64
C PHE A 247 -0.35 23.25 -11.71
N GLU A 248 -0.94 23.86 -12.73
CA GLU A 248 -1.71 23.14 -13.75
C GLU A 248 -0.87 22.14 -14.55
N ALA A 249 0.42 22.46 -14.78
CA ALA A 249 1.36 21.60 -15.57
C ALA A 249 0.68 21.04 -16.83
N SER A 250 0.05 21.92 -17.60
CA SER A 250 -0.79 21.56 -18.76
C SER A 250 -0.03 20.92 -19.92
N ASP A 251 1.31 20.97 -19.87
CA ASP A 251 2.22 20.29 -20.78
C ASP A 251 2.56 18.85 -20.35
N LEU A 252 2.09 18.43 -19.17
CA LEU A 252 2.27 17.08 -18.64
C LEU A 252 0.95 16.30 -18.69
N GLU A 253 0.92 15.25 -19.51
CA GLU A 253 -0.13 14.22 -19.45
C GLU A 253 0.04 13.37 -18.18
N GLY A 254 -1.04 12.72 -17.71
CA GLY A 254 -1.01 11.88 -16.51
C GLY A 254 -1.02 12.67 -15.21
N GLU A 255 -0.59 12.08 -14.13
CA GLU A 255 -0.65 12.65 -12.78
C GLU A 255 0.65 13.34 -12.37
N VAL A 256 0.53 14.40 -11.56
CA VAL A 256 1.64 15.08 -10.88
C VAL A 256 1.31 15.12 -9.40
N ILE A 257 1.87 14.19 -8.64
CA ILE A 257 1.58 13.99 -7.23
C ILE A 257 2.62 14.74 -6.40
N PRO A 258 2.24 15.77 -5.61
CA PRO A 258 3.17 16.46 -4.74
C PRO A 258 3.65 15.55 -3.61
N LEU A 259 4.95 15.57 -3.32
CA LEU A 259 5.60 14.74 -2.30
C LEU A 259 6.06 15.58 -1.11
N ASP A 260 6.76 16.68 -1.40
CA ASP A 260 7.39 17.49 -0.36
C ASP A 260 7.53 18.95 -0.78
N TRP A 261 7.78 19.84 0.20
CA TRP A 261 7.86 21.28 -0.02
C TRP A 261 9.01 21.90 0.76
N HIS A 262 9.99 22.44 0.03
CA HIS A 262 11.06 23.28 0.58
C HIS A 262 10.63 24.75 0.49
N ALA A 263 9.78 25.18 1.43
CA ALA A 263 9.11 26.47 1.39
C ALA A 263 10.08 27.67 1.45
N ALA A 264 11.22 27.55 2.16
CA ALA A 264 12.25 28.59 2.24
C ALA A 264 12.77 29.03 0.85
N ASP A 265 12.90 28.09 -0.09
CA ASP A 265 13.35 28.35 -1.46
C ASP A 265 12.19 28.36 -2.47
N GLY A 266 10.94 28.10 -2.02
CA GLY A 266 9.78 28.02 -2.89
C GLY A 266 9.84 26.87 -3.90
N ARG A 267 10.28 25.67 -3.48
CA ARG A 267 10.39 24.49 -4.35
C ARG A 267 9.49 23.37 -3.89
N ILE A 268 8.74 22.76 -4.82
CA ILE A 268 7.87 21.62 -4.58
C ILE A 268 8.45 20.40 -5.29
N LEU A 269 8.69 19.33 -4.54
CA LEU A 269 9.03 18.02 -5.07
C LEU A 269 7.74 17.28 -5.44
N ALA A 270 7.70 16.68 -6.63
CA ALA A 270 6.55 15.93 -7.09
C ALA A 270 7.00 14.71 -7.90
N VAL A 271 6.19 13.66 -7.91
CA VAL A 271 6.33 12.57 -8.85
C VAL A 271 5.33 12.75 -10.00
N HIS A 272 5.82 12.76 -11.23
CA HIS A 272 4.99 12.68 -12.41
C HIS A 272 4.82 11.23 -12.80
N VAL A 273 3.56 10.81 -13.03
CA VAL A 273 3.22 9.44 -13.43
C VAL A 273 2.42 9.48 -14.72
N LEU A 274 2.92 8.76 -15.72
CA LEU A 274 2.20 8.53 -16.98
C LEU A 274 2.27 7.05 -17.31
N ASP A 275 1.11 6.42 -17.52
CA ASP A 275 1.00 4.99 -17.80
C ASP A 275 1.78 4.13 -16.77
N GLY A 276 1.68 4.48 -15.48
CA GLY A 276 2.37 3.80 -14.38
C GLY A 276 3.88 3.99 -14.31
N ILE A 277 4.48 4.84 -15.19
CA ILE A 277 5.92 5.13 -15.22
C ILE A 277 6.19 6.45 -14.50
N GLN A 278 7.10 6.42 -13.55
CA GLN A 278 7.43 7.57 -12.71
C GLN A 278 8.69 8.33 -13.18
N ARG A 279 8.67 9.63 -12.91
CA ARG A 279 9.86 10.50 -12.89
C ARG A 279 9.71 11.56 -11.79
N LEU A 280 10.82 11.89 -11.14
CA LEU A 280 10.86 12.88 -10.08
C LEU A 280 11.00 14.27 -10.70
N LEU A 281 10.12 15.19 -10.30
CA LEU A 281 10.08 16.59 -10.76
C LEU A 281 10.25 17.54 -9.57
N GLU A 282 10.71 18.74 -9.89
CA GLU A 282 10.71 19.90 -8.99
C GLU A 282 10.02 21.09 -9.67
N PHE A 283 9.10 21.74 -8.96
CA PHE A 283 8.44 22.97 -9.38
C PHE A 283 9.02 24.17 -8.63
N ASP A 284 9.12 25.31 -9.32
CA ASP A 284 9.37 26.61 -8.71
C ASP A 284 8.02 27.27 -8.38
N GLU A 285 7.78 27.61 -7.11
CA GLU A 285 6.50 28.16 -6.62
C GLU A 285 6.13 29.46 -7.33
N ARG A 286 7.10 30.33 -7.57
CA ARG A 286 6.89 31.67 -8.13
C ARG A 286 6.61 31.65 -9.63
N THR A 287 7.38 30.86 -10.39
CA THR A 287 7.29 30.80 -11.86
C THR A 287 6.35 29.70 -12.35
N ARG A 288 6.03 28.72 -11.47
CA ARG A 288 5.29 27.49 -11.79
C ARG A 288 5.97 26.60 -12.84
N ALA A 289 7.20 26.91 -13.19
CA ALA A 289 8.00 26.07 -14.08
C ALA A 289 8.44 24.81 -13.35
N HIS A 290 8.64 23.74 -14.10
CA HIS A 290 9.16 22.50 -13.57
C HIS A 290 10.43 22.03 -14.27
N ARG A 291 11.20 21.20 -13.59
CA ARG A 291 12.35 20.50 -14.15
C ARG A 291 12.35 19.04 -13.73
N VAL A 292 12.95 18.18 -14.53
CA VAL A 292 13.18 16.77 -14.17
C VAL A 292 14.36 16.70 -13.21
N VAL A 293 14.17 16.06 -12.07
CA VAL A 293 15.20 15.79 -11.07
C VAL A 293 15.83 14.41 -11.31
N ARG A 294 14.98 13.39 -11.52
CA ARG A 294 15.46 12.01 -11.70
C ARG A 294 14.49 11.20 -12.57
N VAL A 295 15.01 10.17 -13.26
CA VAL A 295 14.25 9.22 -14.08
C VAL A 295 14.72 7.79 -13.82
N GLY A 296 13.84 6.83 -14.12
CA GLY A 296 14.10 5.39 -14.05
C GLY A 296 13.79 4.79 -12.67
N GLY A 297 12.88 3.83 -12.63
CA GLY A 297 12.30 3.27 -11.43
C GLY A 297 11.16 4.12 -10.88
N SER A 298 10.75 3.82 -9.66
CA SER A 298 9.73 4.55 -8.89
C SER A 298 10.35 5.33 -7.74
N PHE A 299 9.80 6.50 -7.42
CA PHE A 299 10.31 7.48 -6.45
C PHE A 299 9.36 7.72 -5.27
N ALA A 300 8.17 7.18 -5.36
CA ALA A 300 7.17 7.13 -4.31
C ALA A 300 6.28 5.92 -4.55
N ASN A 301 5.86 5.27 -3.48
CA ASN A 301 4.84 4.23 -3.53
C ASN A 301 3.54 4.81 -2.95
N PRO A 302 2.59 5.25 -3.80
CA PRO A 302 1.28 5.70 -3.34
C PRO A 302 0.50 4.47 -2.86
N ASP A 303 0.58 4.22 -1.56
CA ASP A 303 -0.22 3.20 -0.91
C ASP A 303 -1.62 3.75 -0.68
N VAL A 304 -2.62 3.20 -1.32
CA VAL A 304 -4.04 3.55 -1.24
C VAL A 304 -4.48 4.81 -2.01
N ALA A 305 -5.78 4.89 -2.27
CA ALA A 305 -6.51 6.01 -2.85
C ALA A 305 -6.26 7.38 -2.18
N ASP A 306 -5.52 7.40 -1.13
CA ASP A 306 -5.43 8.53 -0.22
C ASP A 306 -4.16 9.36 -0.42
N LEU A 307 -3.29 9.06 -1.37
CA LEU A 307 -2.10 9.86 -1.74
C LEU A 307 -1.18 10.30 -0.58
N HIS A 308 -1.48 9.90 0.65
CA HIS A 308 -0.77 10.29 1.87
C HIS A 308 -0.09 9.14 2.58
N ALA A 309 -0.53 7.91 2.36
CA ALA A 309 0.09 6.72 2.91
C ALA A 309 1.14 6.20 1.96
N PHE A 310 2.16 6.98 1.70
CA PHE A 310 3.32 6.46 1.01
C PHE A 310 4.07 5.51 1.96
N GLN A 311 4.26 4.26 1.57
CA GLN A 311 5.18 3.38 2.28
C GLN A 311 6.58 3.99 2.30
N TRP A 312 6.96 4.62 1.18
CA TRP A 312 8.17 5.39 1.03
C TRP A 312 7.96 6.50 -0.01
N SER A 313 8.65 7.61 0.17
CA SER A 313 8.57 8.77 -0.71
C SER A 313 9.83 9.61 -0.61
N SER A 314 10.24 10.22 -1.73
CA SER A 314 11.36 11.16 -1.80
C SER A 314 11.04 12.47 -1.09
N TRP A 315 12.07 13.16 -0.52
CA TRP A 315 11.89 14.41 0.23
C TRP A 315 13.08 15.34 0.09
N TYR A 316 12.93 16.60 0.57
CA TYR A 316 14.03 17.56 0.65
C TYR A 316 14.83 17.42 1.94
N ARG A 317 16.16 17.51 1.83
CA ARG A 317 17.05 17.76 2.96
C ARG A 317 16.97 19.24 3.39
N ARG A 318 17.46 19.54 4.58
CA ARG A 318 17.53 20.91 5.12
C ARG A 318 18.34 21.86 4.24
N ASP A 319 19.38 21.39 3.55
CA ASP A 319 20.20 22.18 2.62
C ASP A 319 19.55 22.36 1.24
N GLY A 320 18.36 21.82 1.04
CA GLY A 320 17.62 21.88 -0.22
C GLY A 320 18.06 20.86 -1.27
N GLY A 321 18.96 19.94 -0.95
CA GLY A 321 19.17 18.74 -1.74
C GLY A 321 18.01 17.76 -1.58
N VAL A 322 17.92 16.76 -2.45
CA VAL A 322 16.84 15.76 -2.45
C VAL A 322 17.36 14.41 -1.98
N VAL A 323 16.64 13.75 -1.09
CA VAL A 323 16.74 12.31 -0.88
C VAL A 323 15.75 11.65 -1.82
N ALA A 324 16.25 11.05 -2.88
CA ALA A 324 15.44 10.30 -3.82
C ALA A 324 15.41 8.83 -3.40
N LEU A 325 14.28 8.38 -2.84
CA LEU A 325 14.03 6.97 -2.66
C LEU A 325 13.71 6.36 -4.01
N ARG A 326 14.36 5.25 -4.34
CA ARG A 326 14.22 4.65 -5.65
C ARG A 326 14.15 3.14 -5.57
N SER A 327 13.23 2.55 -6.34
CA SER A 327 13.12 1.11 -6.59
C SER A 327 12.88 0.84 -8.07
N ALA A 328 13.18 -0.37 -8.54
CA ALA A 328 12.80 -0.88 -9.85
C ALA A 328 12.57 -2.39 -9.74
N TRP A 329 11.90 -3.02 -10.71
CA TRP A 329 11.61 -4.46 -10.66
C TRP A 329 12.82 -5.34 -10.34
N ASP A 330 14.00 -4.92 -10.79
CA ASP A 330 15.28 -5.64 -10.60
C ASP A 330 16.20 -5.01 -9.56
N VAL A 331 15.79 -3.90 -8.92
CA VAL A 331 16.62 -3.15 -7.95
C VAL A 331 15.82 -2.85 -6.68
N PRO A 332 16.18 -3.44 -5.53
CA PRO A 332 15.55 -3.15 -4.25
C PRO A 332 15.56 -1.66 -3.88
N LEU A 333 14.64 -1.28 -2.99
CA LEU A 333 14.54 0.08 -2.49
C LEU A 333 15.88 0.55 -1.91
N HIS A 334 16.30 1.75 -2.31
CA HIS A 334 17.55 2.38 -1.91
C HIS A 334 17.39 3.91 -1.89
N ALA A 335 18.36 4.64 -1.33
CA ALA A 335 18.35 6.09 -1.31
C ALA A 335 19.52 6.68 -2.08
N GLU A 336 19.20 7.61 -2.99
CA GLU A 336 20.16 8.48 -3.70
C GLU A 336 20.07 9.90 -3.11
N LEU A 337 21.21 10.54 -2.87
CA LEU A 337 21.27 11.98 -2.59
C LEU A 337 21.48 12.71 -3.90
N ILE A 338 20.66 13.72 -4.16
CA ILE A 338 20.77 14.59 -5.32
C ILE A 338 21.01 16.00 -4.81
N ASP A 339 22.22 16.49 -5.01
CA ASP A 339 22.59 17.85 -4.61
C ASP A 339 21.98 18.90 -5.54
N GLN A 340 21.99 20.16 -5.14
CA GLN A 340 21.38 21.25 -5.90
C GLN A 340 22.01 21.43 -7.29
N ASP A 341 23.27 21.01 -7.50
CA ASP A 341 23.96 21.00 -8.79
C ASP A 341 23.63 19.77 -9.67
N GLY A 342 22.81 18.84 -9.16
CA GLY A 342 22.42 17.60 -9.83
C GLY A 342 23.38 16.43 -9.64
N THR A 343 24.41 16.57 -8.80
CA THR A 343 25.30 15.44 -8.43
C THR A 343 24.50 14.38 -7.69
N VAL A 344 24.64 13.11 -8.09
CA VAL A 344 23.93 11.96 -7.51
C VAL A 344 24.89 11.04 -6.78
N THR A 345 24.59 10.71 -5.54
CA THR A 345 25.37 9.76 -4.71
C THR A 345 24.44 8.74 -4.06
N VAL A 346 24.77 7.45 -4.13
CA VAL A 346 24.03 6.40 -3.40
C VAL A 346 24.41 6.47 -1.92
N ALA A 347 23.45 6.77 -1.06
CA ALA A 347 23.65 6.96 0.38
C ALA A 347 23.12 5.79 1.23
N LEU A 348 22.01 5.17 0.82
CA LEU A 348 21.52 3.91 1.38
C LEU A 348 21.53 2.89 0.24
N PRO A 349 22.46 1.94 0.23
CA PRO A 349 22.57 0.99 -0.88
C PRO A 349 21.39 0.01 -0.90
N PRO A 350 21.01 -0.52 -2.08
CA PRO A 350 19.99 -1.56 -2.16
C PRO A 350 20.43 -2.84 -1.46
N ALA A 351 19.47 -3.61 -0.98
CA ALA A 351 19.73 -4.94 -0.41
C ALA A 351 20.50 -5.84 -1.40
N ALA A 352 21.49 -6.58 -0.91
CA ALA A 352 22.35 -7.45 -1.73
C ALA A 352 21.61 -8.77 -2.10
N THR A 353 20.57 -8.67 -2.90
CA THR A 353 19.79 -9.81 -3.41
C THR A 353 20.44 -10.42 -4.66
N PRO A 354 20.12 -11.67 -5.05
CA PRO A 354 20.45 -12.18 -6.37
C PRO A 354 20.00 -11.22 -7.49
N PRO A 355 20.71 -11.16 -8.63
CA PRO A 355 20.32 -10.28 -9.73
C PRO A 355 18.85 -10.46 -10.13
N GLY A 356 18.13 -9.37 -10.26
CA GLY A 356 16.75 -9.35 -10.72
C GLY A 356 16.64 -9.27 -12.24
N VAL A 357 15.42 -9.44 -12.74
CA VAL A 357 15.05 -9.25 -14.14
C VAL A 357 14.18 -7.99 -14.25
N PRO A 358 14.52 -7.03 -15.12
CA PRO A 358 13.65 -5.88 -15.37
C PRO A 358 12.38 -6.31 -16.10
N PHE A 359 11.26 -5.62 -15.82
CA PHE A 359 9.99 -5.87 -16.48
C PHE A 359 9.74 -4.86 -17.59
N THR A 360 8.92 -5.26 -18.56
CA THR A 360 8.41 -4.37 -19.60
C THR A 360 6.96 -4.03 -19.34
N SER A 361 6.60 -2.75 -19.59
CA SER A 361 5.22 -2.26 -19.45
C SER A 361 4.52 -2.19 -20.80
N ARG A 362 3.21 -2.51 -20.84
CA ARG A 362 2.32 -2.36 -22.00
C ARG A 362 0.94 -1.91 -21.58
N MET A 363 0.37 -0.97 -22.35
CA MET A 363 -1.05 -0.67 -22.27
C MET A 363 -1.82 -1.62 -23.20
N VAL A 364 -2.79 -2.33 -22.64
CA VAL A 364 -3.60 -3.37 -23.30
C VAL A 364 -5.06 -2.93 -23.28
N PRO A 365 -5.79 -2.92 -24.41
CA PRO A 365 -7.20 -2.52 -24.39
C PRO A 365 -8.06 -3.59 -23.70
N SER A 366 -8.89 -3.17 -22.74
CA SER A 366 -9.93 -3.97 -22.14
C SER A 366 -11.11 -4.18 -23.10
N ALA A 367 -12.11 -4.95 -22.69
CA ALA A 367 -13.26 -5.30 -23.54
C ALA A 367 -14.05 -4.08 -24.06
N ASP A 368 -14.08 -2.98 -23.29
CA ASP A 368 -14.71 -1.71 -23.65
C ASP A 368 -13.76 -0.69 -24.29
N GLY A 369 -12.50 -1.10 -24.55
CA GLY A 369 -11.45 -0.27 -25.14
C GLY A 369 -10.67 0.60 -24.15
N VAL A 370 -11.00 0.59 -22.85
CA VAL A 370 -10.21 1.28 -21.82
C VAL A 370 -8.85 0.59 -21.72
N PRO A 371 -7.72 1.33 -21.82
CA PRO A 371 -6.40 0.73 -21.70
C PRO A 371 -6.08 0.38 -20.23
N VAL A 372 -5.56 -0.83 -20.00
CA VAL A 372 -5.04 -1.29 -18.72
C VAL A 372 -3.55 -1.61 -18.85
N GLN A 373 -2.77 -1.28 -17.84
CA GLN A 373 -1.33 -1.54 -17.87
C GLN A 373 -1.03 -2.98 -17.45
N VAL A 374 -0.16 -3.65 -18.21
CA VAL A 374 0.42 -4.95 -17.88
C VAL A 374 1.93 -4.84 -17.81
N TRP A 375 2.51 -5.28 -16.69
CA TRP A 375 3.95 -5.51 -16.59
C TRP A 375 4.26 -6.97 -16.88
N LEU A 376 5.40 -7.24 -17.53
CA LEU A 376 5.83 -8.60 -17.88
C LEU A 376 7.33 -8.77 -17.66
N GLY A 377 7.69 -9.74 -16.82
CA GLY A 377 9.02 -10.27 -16.61
C GLY A 377 9.16 -11.70 -17.17
N LEU A 378 10.29 -11.99 -17.80
CA LEU A 378 10.55 -13.29 -18.44
C LEU A 378 11.84 -13.93 -17.91
N PRO A 379 11.87 -15.24 -17.69
CA PRO A 379 13.09 -15.94 -17.31
C PRO A 379 14.11 -15.89 -18.47
N SER A 380 15.37 -15.52 -18.15
CA SER A 380 16.42 -15.37 -19.14
C SER A 380 16.82 -16.70 -19.76
N GLY A 381 16.98 -16.74 -21.10
CA GLY A 381 17.59 -17.83 -21.82
C GLY A 381 16.79 -19.13 -21.90
N ARG A 382 15.52 -19.16 -21.48
CA ARG A 382 14.65 -20.34 -21.54
C ARG A 382 13.19 -19.98 -21.85
N THR A 383 12.45 -20.93 -22.41
CA THR A 383 10.99 -20.83 -22.53
C THR A 383 10.37 -20.95 -21.15
N PRO A 384 9.41 -20.07 -20.78
CA PRO A 384 8.69 -20.20 -19.52
C PRO A 384 7.97 -21.54 -19.38
N LEU A 385 7.96 -22.08 -18.16
CA LEU A 385 7.21 -23.29 -17.80
C LEU A 385 5.70 -23.05 -17.77
N GLY A 386 5.33 -21.83 -17.46
CA GLY A 386 3.96 -21.36 -17.35
C GLY A 386 3.98 -19.85 -17.08
N THR A 387 2.82 -19.29 -16.77
CA THR A 387 2.65 -17.86 -16.49
C THR A 387 1.93 -17.66 -15.16
N VAL A 388 2.41 -16.73 -14.36
CA VAL A 388 1.71 -16.25 -13.15
C VAL A 388 1.27 -14.82 -13.42
N LEU A 389 -0.05 -14.55 -13.28
CA LEU A 389 -0.61 -13.20 -13.31
C LEU A 389 -0.92 -12.77 -11.88
N GLU A 390 -0.32 -11.69 -11.41
CA GLU A 390 -0.64 -11.08 -10.13
C GLU A 390 -1.63 -9.93 -10.31
N VAL A 391 -2.59 -9.84 -9.39
CA VAL A 391 -3.56 -8.77 -9.24
C VAL A 391 -3.42 -8.15 -7.85
N HIS A 392 -3.23 -6.81 -7.79
CA HIS A 392 -2.98 -6.14 -6.52
C HIS A 392 -4.23 -6.04 -5.62
N GLY A 393 -4.00 -5.75 -4.35
CA GLY A 393 -5.02 -5.44 -3.37
C GLY A 393 -5.66 -4.04 -3.54
N GLY A 394 -6.30 -3.56 -2.53
CA GLY A 394 -6.88 -2.21 -2.48
C GLY A 394 -8.39 -2.20 -2.63
N PRO A 395 -9.00 -1.88 -3.77
CA PRO A 395 -8.54 -1.81 -5.18
C PRO A 395 -7.69 -0.60 -5.56
N ASN A 396 -7.66 0.42 -4.74
CA ASN A 396 -6.96 1.67 -5.05
C ASN A 396 -5.46 1.59 -4.70
N LEU A 397 -4.76 0.56 -5.20
CA LEU A 397 -3.31 0.40 -5.23
C LEU A 397 -2.80 0.46 -6.67
N VAL A 398 -1.52 0.16 -6.88
CA VAL A 398 -0.90 0.12 -8.20
C VAL A 398 0.37 -0.74 -8.17
N PHE A 399 0.63 -1.50 -9.23
CA PHE A 399 1.96 -2.07 -9.48
C PHE A 399 2.83 -1.02 -10.17
N LEU A 400 3.93 -0.69 -9.53
CA LEU A 400 4.93 0.25 -10.01
C LEU A 400 6.15 -0.48 -10.58
N ASP A 401 7.09 0.28 -11.15
CA ASP A 401 8.46 -0.19 -11.38
C ASP A 401 9.18 -0.28 -10.03
N GLU A 402 8.91 -1.35 -9.28
CA GLU A 402 9.32 -1.56 -7.90
C GLU A 402 9.76 -3.01 -7.67
N TYR A 403 10.78 -3.21 -6.84
CA TYR A 403 11.30 -4.54 -6.54
C TYR A 403 10.29 -5.39 -5.79
N ASN A 404 10.02 -6.56 -6.33
CA ASN A 404 9.19 -7.57 -5.71
C ASN A 404 9.95 -8.90 -5.63
N PRO A 405 10.38 -9.36 -4.44
CA PRO A 405 11.14 -10.59 -4.28
C PRO A 405 10.34 -11.83 -4.73
N SER A 406 9.02 -11.85 -4.53
CA SER A 406 8.16 -12.95 -4.96
C SER A 406 8.06 -13.04 -6.47
N ALA A 407 7.91 -11.91 -7.17
CA ALA A 407 7.93 -11.86 -8.63
C ALA A 407 9.25 -12.41 -9.19
N GLN A 408 10.38 -11.97 -8.61
CA GLN A 408 11.70 -12.45 -9.01
C GLN A 408 11.90 -13.94 -8.71
N ALA A 409 11.35 -14.45 -7.61
CA ALA A 409 11.40 -15.86 -7.26
C ALA A 409 10.62 -16.74 -8.27
N TRP A 410 9.47 -16.27 -8.77
CA TRP A 410 8.76 -16.94 -9.85
C TRP A 410 9.57 -16.99 -11.14
N ILE A 411 10.25 -15.89 -11.50
CA ILE A 411 11.17 -15.83 -12.65
C ILE A 411 12.31 -16.84 -12.48
N ASP A 412 12.94 -16.92 -11.30
CA ASP A 412 14.00 -17.87 -10.99
C ASP A 412 13.51 -19.33 -11.10
N ALA A 413 12.27 -19.59 -10.66
CA ALA A 413 11.62 -20.88 -10.80
C ALA A 413 11.26 -21.24 -12.26
N GLY A 414 11.37 -20.29 -13.20
CA GLY A 414 11.18 -20.51 -14.63
C GLY A 414 9.82 -20.15 -15.17
N PHE A 415 9.01 -19.43 -14.42
CA PHE A 415 7.73 -18.93 -14.89
C PHE A 415 7.89 -17.53 -15.48
N ALA A 416 7.06 -17.20 -16.46
CA ALA A 416 6.78 -15.81 -16.79
C ALA A 416 5.95 -15.20 -15.66
N TYR A 417 6.24 -13.95 -15.31
CA TYR A 417 5.47 -13.23 -14.30
C TYR A 417 4.91 -11.95 -14.88
N ALA A 418 3.61 -11.77 -14.74
CA ALA A 418 2.92 -10.59 -15.19
C ALA A 418 2.08 -9.99 -14.06
N THR A 419 1.85 -8.68 -14.14
CA THR A 419 0.89 -8.00 -13.27
C THR A 419 -0.06 -7.16 -14.11
N VAL A 420 -1.26 -6.86 -13.61
CA VAL A 420 -2.20 -5.97 -14.28
C VAL A 420 -2.69 -4.88 -13.33
N ASN A 421 -2.57 -3.62 -13.76
CA ASN A 421 -3.22 -2.48 -13.14
C ASN A 421 -4.62 -2.34 -13.73
N TYR A 422 -5.59 -3.05 -13.10
CA TYR A 422 -6.99 -3.06 -13.49
C TYR A 422 -7.71 -1.78 -13.07
N ARG A 423 -8.93 -1.52 -13.59
CA ARG A 423 -9.76 -0.38 -13.17
C ARG A 423 -10.03 -0.39 -11.67
N GLY A 424 -9.71 0.71 -11.02
CA GLY A 424 -9.56 0.84 -9.57
C GLY A 424 -8.14 1.24 -9.18
N SER A 425 -7.13 0.91 -9.99
CA SER A 425 -5.75 1.30 -9.72
C SER A 425 -5.60 2.82 -9.69
N VAL A 426 -4.73 3.31 -8.79
CA VAL A 426 -4.35 4.73 -8.72
C VAL A 426 -3.31 5.08 -9.80
N THR A 427 -3.03 6.37 -10.00
CA THR A 427 -2.05 6.93 -10.93
C THR A 427 -2.44 6.89 -12.42
N PHE A 428 -3.68 6.52 -12.74
CA PHE A 428 -4.25 6.54 -14.10
C PHE A 428 -5.40 7.56 -14.26
N GLY A 429 -5.50 8.52 -13.34
CA GLY A 429 -6.56 9.51 -13.29
C GLY A 429 -7.81 9.06 -12.54
N GLN A 430 -8.60 10.06 -12.13
CA GLN A 430 -9.81 9.85 -11.30
C GLN A 430 -10.80 8.88 -11.94
N ALA A 431 -11.07 9.02 -13.24
CA ALA A 431 -12.04 8.17 -13.93
C ALA A 431 -11.64 6.68 -13.94
N PHE A 432 -10.35 6.39 -14.04
CA PHE A 432 -9.84 5.02 -13.98
C PHE A 432 -9.90 4.48 -12.55
N ARG A 433 -9.46 5.27 -11.57
CA ARG A 433 -9.49 4.92 -10.14
C ARG A 433 -10.91 4.65 -9.65
N GLU A 434 -11.89 5.45 -10.06
CA GLU A 434 -13.31 5.27 -9.71
C GLU A 434 -14.02 4.27 -10.64
N GLY A 435 -13.35 3.80 -11.67
CA GLY A 435 -13.92 2.97 -12.74
C GLY A 435 -14.54 1.65 -12.28
N PHE A 436 -14.13 1.12 -11.13
CA PHE A 436 -14.69 -0.11 -10.56
C PHE A 436 -15.99 0.12 -9.76
N TRP A 437 -16.32 1.35 -9.38
CA TRP A 437 -17.49 1.64 -8.55
C TRP A 437 -18.78 1.12 -9.19
N GLY A 438 -19.52 0.31 -8.43
CA GLY A 438 -20.78 -0.30 -8.87
C GLY A 438 -20.64 -1.35 -9.98
N SER A 439 -19.42 -1.77 -10.34
CA SER A 439 -19.19 -2.76 -11.41
C SER A 439 -19.64 -4.19 -11.02
N GLY A 440 -19.64 -4.50 -9.74
CA GLY A 440 -19.91 -5.86 -9.26
C GLY A 440 -18.81 -6.85 -9.65
N GLY A 441 -17.58 -6.38 -9.82
CA GLY A 441 -16.42 -7.17 -10.26
C GLY A 441 -16.34 -7.37 -11.78
N ASP A 442 -17.26 -6.81 -12.57
CA ASP A 442 -17.28 -7.07 -14.01
C ASP A 442 -16.11 -6.43 -14.72
N ARG A 443 -15.83 -5.16 -14.41
CA ARG A 443 -14.77 -4.42 -15.09
C ARG A 443 -13.40 -4.96 -14.74
N GLU A 444 -13.18 -5.31 -13.47
CA GLU A 444 -11.92 -5.91 -12.99
C GLU A 444 -11.69 -7.28 -13.66
N ILE A 445 -12.74 -8.10 -13.79
CA ILE A 445 -12.67 -9.39 -14.49
C ILE A 445 -12.44 -9.22 -15.99
N ASP A 446 -13.05 -8.23 -16.64
CA ASP A 446 -12.80 -7.91 -18.04
C ASP A 446 -11.34 -7.47 -18.28
N ASP A 447 -10.78 -6.68 -17.37
CA ASP A 447 -9.40 -6.20 -17.42
C ASP A 447 -8.41 -7.36 -17.24
N ILE A 448 -8.68 -8.28 -16.29
CA ILE A 448 -7.90 -9.51 -16.08
C ILE A 448 -7.97 -10.40 -17.34
N ALA A 449 -9.14 -10.56 -17.92
CA ALA A 449 -9.33 -11.35 -19.14
C ALA A 449 -8.56 -10.73 -20.33
N ALA A 450 -8.54 -9.40 -20.45
CA ALA A 450 -7.79 -8.69 -21.47
C ALA A 450 -6.27 -8.90 -21.31
N ALA A 451 -5.75 -8.83 -20.07
CA ALA A 451 -4.34 -9.11 -19.77
C ALA A 451 -3.95 -10.54 -20.19
N ILE A 452 -4.78 -11.55 -19.85
CA ILE A 452 -4.54 -12.94 -20.28
C ILE A 452 -4.64 -13.07 -21.80
N GLY A 453 -5.58 -12.39 -22.44
CA GLY A 453 -5.73 -12.35 -23.90
C GLY A 453 -4.44 -11.88 -24.58
N TRP A 454 -3.90 -10.75 -24.09
CA TRP A 454 -2.61 -10.23 -24.58
C TRP A 454 -1.45 -11.19 -24.31
N LEU A 455 -1.35 -11.79 -23.14
CA LEU A 455 -0.32 -12.78 -22.81
C LEU A 455 -0.36 -13.98 -23.77
N ARG A 456 -1.56 -14.45 -24.14
CA ARG A 456 -1.72 -15.52 -25.16
C ARG A 456 -1.19 -15.13 -26.54
N GLU A 457 -1.40 -13.88 -26.95
CA GLU A 457 -0.83 -13.35 -28.20
C GLU A 457 0.72 -13.34 -28.19
N GLN A 458 1.31 -13.24 -26.99
CA GLN A 458 2.76 -13.35 -26.80
C GLN A 458 3.25 -14.82 -26.71
N GLY A 459 2.36 -15.81 -26.88
CA GLY A 459 2.70 -17.24 -26.68
C GLY A 459 2.79 -17.69 -25.23
N LEU A 460 2.27 -16.86 -24.33
CA LEU A 460 2.11 -17.11 -22.90
C LEU A 460 0.61 -17.34 -22.58
N GLY A 461 0.25 -17.63 -21.34
CA GLY A 461 -1.17 -17.74 -20.96
C GLY A 461 -1.88 -19.00 -21.47
N ASP A 462 -1.16 -20.12 -21.63
CA ASP A 462 -1.79 -21.43 -21.80
C ASP A 462 -2.61 -21.78 -20.54
N PRO A 463 -3.93 -22.03 -20.64
CA PRO A 463 -4.77 -22.32 -19.48
C PRO A 463 -4.26 -23.46 -18.59
N ALA A 464 -3.59 -24.44 -19.16
CA ALA A 464 -3.06 -25.59 -18.41
C ALA A 464 -1.84 -25.24 -17.53
N SER A 465 -1.21 -24.09 -17.76
CA SER A 465 -0.02 -23.62 -17.04
C SER A 465 -0.08 -22.14 -16.67
N THR A 466 -1.27 -21.53 -16.69
CA THR A 466 -1.49 -20.15 -16.24
C THR A 466 -2.12 -20.14 -14.85
N PHE A 467 -1.50 -19.39 -13.95
CA PHE A 467 -1.94 -19.20 -12.57
C PHE A 467 -2.27 -17.74 -12.31
N ILE A 468 -3.18 -17.49 -11.38
CA ILE A 468 -3.49 -16.15 -10.89
C ILE A 468 -3.15 -16.07 -9.40
N THR A 469 -2.59 -14.94 -8.95
CA THR A 469 -2.28 -14.69 -7.54
C THR A 469 -2.65 -13.28 -7.13
N GLY A 470 -2.87 -13.06 -5.85
CA GLY A 470 -3.11 -11.75 -5.29
C GLY A 470 -3.43 -11.79 -3.81
N ALA A 471 -3.29 -10.64 -3.16
CA ALA A 471 -3.57 -10.46 -1.74
C ALA A 471 -4.74 -9.50 -1.51
N SER A 472 -5.48 -9.67 -0.40
CA SER A 472 -6.58 -8.78 -0.02
C SER A 472 -7.66 -8.72 -1.10
N PHE A 473 -7.95 -7.55 -1.66
CA PHE A 473 -8.84 -7.43 -2.82
C PHE A 473 -8.30 -8.20 -4.04
N GLY A 474 -6.97 -8.28 -4.22
CA GLY A 474 -6.37 -9.14 -5.24
C GLY A 474 -6.62 -10.63 -4.97
N GLY A 475 -6.61 -11.04 -3.72
CA GLY A 475 -7.01 -12.38 -3.30
C GLY A 475 -8.49 -12.66 -3.61
N HIS A 476 -9.36 -11.68 -3.37
CA HIS A 476 -10.74 -11.72 -3.80
C HIS A 476 -10.86 -11.90 -5.32
N LEU A 477 -10.17 -11.06 -6.11
CA LEU A 477 -10.19 -11.16 -7.58
C LEU A 477 -9.61 -12.48 -8.07
N THR A 478 -8.62 -13.04 -7.39
CA THR A 478 -8.09 -14.38 -7.66
C THR A 478 -9.20 -15.44 -7.55
N LEU A 479 -9.92 -15.50 -6.43
CA LEU A 479 -11.00 -16.47 -6.22
C LEU A 479 -12.19 -16.21 -7.15
N LEU A 480 -12.55 -14.95 -7.39
CA LEU A 480 -13.60 -14.57 -8.31
C LEU A 480 -13.28 -14.97 -9.75
N SER A 481 -12.02 -14.81 -10.18
CA SER A 481 -11.53 -15.21 -11.51
C SER A 481 -11.61 -16.72 -11.73
N LEU A 482 -11.26 -17.53 -10.72
CA LEU A 482 -11.40 -18.99 -10.81
C LEU A 482 -12.86 -19.43 -11.08
N GLY A 483 -13.86 -18.68 -10.58
CA GLY A 483 -15.28 -18.95 -10.82
C GLY A 483 -15.83 -18.32 -12.08
N ARG A 484 -15.39 -17.11 -12.45
CA ARG A 484 -15.93 -16.35 -13.58
C ARG A 484 -15.19 -16.58 -14.89
N LEU A 485 -13.90 -16.94 -14.82
CA LEU A 485 -13.02 -17.23 -15.96
C LEU A 485 -12.41 -18.64 -15.84
N PRO A 486 -13.23 -19.70 -15.59
CA PRO A 486 -12.72 -21.02 -15.23
C PRO A 486 -11.89 -21.70 -16.32
N GLU A 487 -11.95 -21.20 -17.56
CA GLU A 487 -11.20 -21.70 -18.72
C GLU A 487 -9.84 -21.00 -18.91
N LEU A 488 -9.49 -20.02 -18.07
CA LEU A 488 -8.25 -19.25 -18.24
C LEU A 488 -7.13 -19.71 -17.31
N PHE A 489 -7.46 -20.31 -16.16
CA PHE A 489 -6.49 -20.58 -15.11
C PHE A 489 -6.46 -22.06 -14.68
N ALA A 490 -5.26 -22.61 -14.56
CA ALA A 490 -5.00 -23.92 -13.98
C ALA A 490 -5.18 -23.91 -12.44
N GLY A 491 -4.94 -22.77 -11.80
CA GLY A 491 -5.13 -22.57 -10.37
C GLY A 491 -4.91 -21.13 -9.93
N GLY A 492 -5.24 -20.85 -8.67
CA GLY A 492 -5.07 -19.54 -8.06
C GLY A 492 -4.52 -19.59 -6.64
N PHE A 493 -3.65 -18.65 -6.32
CA PHE A 493 -3.04 -18.45 -5.00
C PHE A 493 -3.60 -17.18 -4.38
N ALA A 494 -4.50 -17.33 -3.42
CA ALA A 494 -5.20 -16.22 -2.78
C ALA A 494 -4.68 -15.99 -1.37
N HIS A 495 -4.13 -14.81 -1.11
CA HIS A 495 -3.63 -14.41 0.19
C HIS A 495 -4.63 -13.46 0.85
N VAL A 496 -4.92 -13.65 2.14
CA VAL A 496 -5.78 -12.79 2.97
C VAL A 496 -7.03 -12.33 2.21
N ALA A 497 -7.75 -13.28 1.60
CA ALA A 497 -8.77 -13.06 0.59
C ALA A 497 -10.18 -12.89 1.16
N VAL A 498 -11.11 -12.40 0.32
CA VAL A 498 -12.56 -12.43 0.55
C VAL A 498 -13.24 -13.24 -0.55
N ALA A 499 -14.01 -14.26 -0.17
CA ALA A 499 -14.83 -15.04 -1.11
C ALA A 499 -16.33 -14.87 -0.86
N ASP A 500 -16.73 -14.55 0.37
CA ASP A 500 -18.10 -14.28 0.81
C ASP A 500 -18.15 -12.89 1.46
N TRP A 501 -18.57 -11.88 0.70
CA TRP A 501 -18.61 -10.50 1.16
C TRP A 501 -19.61 -10.26 2.29
N GLU A 502 -20.74 -10.99 2.31
CA GLU A 502 -21.72 -10.84 3.39
C GLU A 502 -21.12 -11.23 4.75
N ALA A 503 -20.49 -12.41 4.80
CA ALA A 503 -19.84 -12.90 6.00
C ALA A 503 -18.64 -12.03 6.41
N ALA A 504 -17.83 -11.60 5.43
CA ALA A 504 -16.62 -10.80 5.69
C ALA A 504 -16.96 -9.42 6.24
N ILE A 505 -17.86 -8.65 5.59
CA ILE A 505 -18.24 -7.29 6.02
C ILE A 505 -18.77 -7.29 7.46
N ALA A 506 -19.53 -8.32 7.85
CA ALA A 506 -20.08 -8.43 9.20
C ALA A 506 -18.99 -8.57 10.29
N ALA A 507 -17.81 -9.08 9.93
CA ALA A 507 -16.70 -9.36 10.83
C ALA A 507 -15.48 -8.42 10.68
N MET A 508 -15.50 -7.53 9.70
CA MET A 508 -14.42 -6.54 9.45
C MET A 508 -14.31 -5.50 10.56
N ASN A 509 -13.10 -4.97 10.74
CA ASN A 509 -12.88 -3.82 11.62
C ASN A 509 -13.60 -2.55 11.09
N PRO A 510 -13.85 -1.52 11.92
CA PRO A 510 -14.64 -0.34 11.54
C PRO A 510 -14.08 0.43 10.33
N ALA A 511 -12.76 0.51 10.20
CA ALA A 511 -12.11 1.25 9.11
C ALA A 511 -12.46 0.69 7.73
N VAL A 512 -12.40 -0.64 7.60
CA VAL A 512 -12.58 -1.34 6.33
C VAL A 512 -14.06 -1.62 6.06
N ARG A 513 -14.83 -1.95 7.11
CA ARG A 513 -16.27 -2.22 7.01
C ARG A 513 -17.04 -1.07 6.37
N GLY A 514 -16.80 0.18 6.82
CA GLY A 514 -17.48 1.37 6.28
C GLY A 514 -17.21 1.58 4.80
N VAL A 515 -15.97 1.37 4.37
CA VAL A 515 -15.54 1.45 2.97
C VAL A 515 -16.30 0.44 2.11
N TRP A 516 -16.28 -0.83 2.51
CA TRP A 516 -16.90 -1.90 1.72
C TRP A 516 -18.42 -1.83 1.67
N GLN A 517 -19.07 -1.35 2.72
CA GLN A 517 -20.51 -1.07 2.69
C GLN A 517 -20.90 -0.02 1.64
N THR A 518 -20.00 0.90 1.32
CA THR A 518 -20.19 1.89 0.25
C THR A 518 -19.93 1.31 -1.14
N TRP A 519 -18.87 0.51 -1.29
CA TRP A 519 -18.46 -0.03 -2.59
C TRP A 519 -19.19 -1.30 -3.01
N VAL A 520 -19.64 -2.11 -2.06
CA VAL A 520 -20.39 -3.35 -2.30
C VAL A 520 -21.79 -3.19 -1.72
N PRO A 521 -22.71 -2.54 -2.46
CA PRO A 521 -24.07 -2.37 -1.99
C PRO A 521 -24.77 -3.72 -1.88
N PRO A 522 -25.79 -3.86 -1.00
CA PRO A 522 -26.43 -5.15 -0.70
C PRO A 522 -26.88 -5.95 -1.94
N GLU A 523 -27.36 -5.26 -2.97
CA GLU A 523 -27.78 -5.87 -4.23
C GLU A 523 -26.63 -6.43 -5.07
N ALA A 524 -25.41 -5.98 -4.85
CA ALA A 524 -24.22 -6.43 -5.56
C ALA A 524 -23.44 -7.53 -4.83
N VAL A 525 -23.70 -7.76 -3.54
CA VAL A 525 -22.94 -8.68 -2.67
C VAL A 525 -22.77 -10.06 -3.30
N ALA A 526 -23.86 -10.67 -3.78
CA ALA A 526 -23.82 -11.99 -4.39
C ALA A 526 -22.97 -12.01 -5.69
N ARG A 527 -22.96 -10.93 -6.44
CA ARG A 527 -22.22 -10.81 -7.70
C ARG A 527 -20.72 -10.64 -7.47
N TYR A 528 -20.35 -9.91 -6.40
CA TYR A 528 -18.97 -9.79 -5.95
C TYR A 528 -18.46 -11.07 -5.28
N SER A 529 -19.31 -11.84 -4.62
CA SER A 529 -18.89 -12.99 -3.83
C SER A 529 -18.48 -14.18 -4.70
N ALA A 530 -17.20 -14.57 -4.63
CA ALA A 530 -16.65 -15.74 -5.35
C ALA A 530 -17.41 -17.04 -4.99
N VAL A 531 -17.93 -17.14 -3.77
CA VAL A 531 -18.76 -18.28 -3.31
C VAL A 531 -19.98 -18.50 -4.19
N SER A 532 -20.49 -17.48 -4.89
CA SER A 532 -21.63 -17.59 -5.83
C SER A 532 -21.28 -18.34 -7.12
N TYR A 533 -20.02 -18.66 -7.37
CA TYR A 533 -19.54 -19.28 -8.61
C TYR A 533 -18.76 -20.57 -8.36
N VAL A 534 -18.85 -21.16 -7.18
CA VAL A 534 -18.08 -22.37 -6.80
C VAL A 534 -18.38 -23.58 -7.70
N ASP A 535 -19.58 -23.67 -8.27
CA ASP A 535 -19.99 -24.71 -9.22
C ASP A 535 -19.25 -24.63 -10.57
N ARG A 536 -18.63 -23.50 -10.87
CA ARG A 536 -17.90 -23.24 -12.10
C ARG A 536 -16.38 -23.42 -11.95
N VAL A 537 -15.86 -23.40 -10.72
CA VAL A 537 -14.41 -23.52 -10.45
C VAL A 537 -13.90 -24.86 -10.98
N ARG A 538 -12.85 -24.80 -11.81
CA ARG A 538 -12.19 -25.98 -12.43
C ARG A 538 -10.74 -26.11 -12.01
N GLY A 539 -10.04 -24.99 -11.84
CA GLY A 539 -8.66 -24.93 -11.38
C GLY A 539 -8.55 -25.20 -9.88
N SER A 540 -7.33 -25.44 -9.44
CA SER A 540 -6.99 -25.60 -8.01
C SER A 540 -7.00 -24.25 -7.30
N ALA A 541 -7.37 -24.21 -6.02
CA ALA A 541 -7.31 -23.01 -5.18
C ALA A 541 -6.44 -23.27 -3.93
N TRP A 542 -5.47 -22.39 -3.72
CA TRP A 542 -4.73 -22.31 -2.45
C TRP A 542 -5.03 -20.99 -1.79
N ILE A 543 -5.47 -21.04 -0.54
CA ILE A 543 -5.88 -19.85 0.23
C ILE A 543 -5.02 -19.80 1.47
N ASN A 544 -4.35 -18.66 1.69
CA ASN A 544 -3.53 -18.40 2.87
C ASN A 544 -4.12 -17.23 3.65
N GLN A 545 -4.55 -17.45 4.90
CA GLN A 545 -5.35 -16.51 5.65
C GLN A 545 -4.75 -16.27 7.04
N GLY A 546 -4.69 -15.00 7.48
CA GLY A 546 -4.25 -14.64 8.82
C GLY A 546 -5.32 -14.94 9.88
N ALA A 547 -4.93 -15.58 10.99
CA ALA A 547 -5.84 -15.89 12.09
C ALA A 547 -6.37 -14.62 12.80
N LEU A 548 -5.57 -13.55 12.82
CA LEU A 548 -5.88 -12.26 13.46
C LEU A 548 -6.29 -11.18 12.46
N ASP A 549 -6.52 -11.56 11.19
CA ASP A 549 -6.88 -10.62 10.14
C ASP A 549 -8.27 -10.00 10.36
N THR A 550 -8.29 -8.71 10.66
CA THR A 550 -9.50 -7.93 10.86
C THR A 550 -9.98 -7.17 9.64
N ARG A 551 -9.16 -7.12 8.56
CA ARG A 551 -9.57 -6.54 7.27
C ARG A 551 -10.32 -7.55 6.42
N THR A 552 -9.80 -8.79 6.34
CA THR A 552 -10.39 -9.89 5.57
C THR A 552 -10.49 -11.16 6.44
N PRO A 553 -11.43 -11.20 7.39
CA PRO A 553 -11.52 -12.27 8.38
C PRO A 553 -11.70 -13.66 7.76
N VAL A 554 -11.15 -14.70 8.38
CA VAL A 554 -11.19 -16.11 7.95
C VAL A 554 -12.61 -16.56 7.55
N VAL A 555 -13.65 -16.07 8.25
CA VAL A 555 -15.04 -16.39 7.95
C VAL A 555 -15.44 -16.03 6.50
N GLY A 556 -14.78 -15.04 5.90
CA GLY A 556 -15.00 -14.60 4.52
C GLY A 556 -14.57 -15.60 3.45
N VAL A 557 -13.76 -16.62 3.78
CA VAL A 557 -13.31 -17.66 2.83
C VAL A 557 -13.80 -19.06 3.18
N GLN A 558 -14.21 -19.30 4.43
CA GLN A 558 -14.52 -20.65 4.93
C GLN A 558 -15.61 -21.35 4.09
N ARG A 559 -16.71 -20.65 3.80
CA ARG A 559 -17.80 -21.21 2.99
C ARG A 559 -17.36 -21.60 1.58
N PHE A 560 -16.51 -20.80 0.94
CA PHE A 560 -15.96 -21.12 -0.40
C PHE A 560 -15.15 -22.43 -0.35
N VAL A 561 -14.29 -22.59 0.65
CA VAL A 561 -13.49 -23.80 0.85
C VAL A 561 -14.36 -25.02 1.05
N ASP A 562 -15.34 -24.94 1.96
CA ASP A 562 -16.25 -26.04 2.28
C ASP A 562 -17.07 -26.47 1.06
N GLU A 563 -17.58 -25.53 0.28
CA GLU A 563 -18.39 -25.80 -0.90
C GLU A 563 -17.58 -26.41 -2.07
N ILE A 564 -16.33 -25.94 -2.31
CA ILE A 564 -15.41 -26.54 -3.28
C ILE A 564 -15.06 -27.97 -2.87
N ALA A 565 -14.68 -28.18 -1.60
CA ALA A 565 -14.31 -29.50 -1.08
C ALA A 565 -15.49 -30.49 -1.15
N ALA A 566 -16.72 -30.05 -0.82
CA ALA A 566 -17.93 -30.88 -0.90
C ALA A 566 -18.25 -31.35 -2.33
N ARG A 567 -17.83 -30.60 -3.35
CA ARG A 567 -17.95 -30.97 -4.77
C ARG A 567 -16.79 -31.80 -5.29
N GLY A 568 -15.81 -32.13 -4.43
CA GLY A 568 -14.60 -32.85 -4.82
C GLY A 568 -13.60 -32.01 -5.61
N GLY A 569 -13.75 -30.66 -5.57
CA GLY A 569 -12.79 -29.72 -6.13
C GLY A 569 -11.46 -29.76 -5.40
N ASP A 570 -10.44 -29.10 -5.96
CA ASP A 570 -9.08 -29.08 -5.41
C ASP A 570 -8.85 -27.75 -4.69
N VAL A 571 -8.94 -27.76 -3.36
CA VAL A 571 -8.78 -26.57 -2.51
C VAL A 571 -7.95 -26.88 -1.28
N VAL A 572 -7.03 -25.96 -0.95
CA VAL A 572 -6.20 -26.00 0.25
C VAL A 572 -6.36 -24.66 0.99
N LEU A 573 -6.76 -24.71 2.25
CA LEU A 573 -6.77 -23.56 3.16
C LEU A 573 -5.64 -23.72 4.17
N ARG A 574 -4.76 -22.73 4.25
CA ARG A 574 -3.77 -22.56 5.29
C ARG A 574 -4.14 -21.35 6.14
N ILE A 575 -4.04 -21.48 7.45
CA ILE A 575 -4.20 -20.37 8.39
C ILE A 575 -2.86 -20.16 9.08
N PHE A 576 -2.30 -18.95 9.01
CA PHE A 576 -1.07 -18.58 9.69
C PHE A 576 -1.37 -17.73 10.94
N ASP A 577 -0.45 -17.73 11.89
CA ASP A 577 -0.55 -16.93 13.10
C ASP A 577 -0.08 -15.50 12.79
N GLY A 578 -1.02 -14.62 12.47
CA GLY A 578 -0.76 -13.23 12.08
C GLY A 578 -2.02 -12.51 11.60
N GLY A 579 -1.87 -11.25 11.25
CA GLY A 579 -2.91 -10.36 10.75
C GLY A 579 -3.03 -10.33 9.23
N HIS A 580 -3.39 -9.14 8.70
CA HIS A 580 -3.61 -8.94 7.26
C HIS A 580 -2.31 -8.96 6.46
N GLU A 581 -1.23 -8.41 7.03
CA GLU A 581 0.07 -8.36 6.37
C GLU A 581 0.97 -9.44 6.97
N PRO A 582 1.33 -10.47 6.20
CA PRO A 582 2.30 -11.43 6.68
C PRO A 582 3.66 -10.71 6.84
N THR A 583 4.20 -10.75 8.04
CA THR A 583 5.51 -10.17 8.35
C THR A 583 6.56 -11.26 8.49
N GLY A 584 7.79 -10.93 8.10
CA GLY A 584 8.95 -11.78 8.25
C GLY A 584 9.31 -12.60 7.00
N LEU A 585 10.57 -12.49 6.64
CA LEU A 585 11.14 -13.12 5.44
C LEU A 585 11.02 -14.64 5.45
N GLU A 586 11.02 -15.29 6.61
CA GLU A 586 10.87 -16.76 6.73
C GLU A 586 9.46 -17.21 6.33
N LEU A 587 8.43 -16.43 6.68
CA LEU A 587 7.05 -16.71 6.28
C LEU A 587 6.89 -16.53 4.77
N LEU A 588 7.37 -15.42 4.24
CA LEU A 588 7.31 -15.11 2.80
C LEU A 588 8.07 -16.14 1.97
N GLU A 589 9.27 -16.56 2.40
CA GLU A 589 10.02 -17.65 1.73
C GLU A 589 9.22 -18.95 1.72
N SER A 590 8.66 -19.33 2.88
CA SER A 590 7.87 -20.57 3.02
C SER A 590 6.65 -20.56 2.10
N GLU A 591 5.93 -19.44 2.03
CA GLU A 591 4.75 -19.28 1.16
C GLU A 591 5.13 -19.35 -0.30
N GLN A 592 6.17 -18.63 -0.70
CA GLN A 592 6.67 -18.64 -2.07
C GLN A 592 7.10 -20.07 -2.52
N ARG A 593 7.75 -20.82 -1.63
CA ARG A 593 8.14 -22.21 -1.88
C ARG A 593 6.93 -23.11 -2.11
N ILE A 594 5.89 -22.97 -1.27
CA ILE A 594 4.64 -23.74 -1.40
C ILE A 594 3.98 -23.43 -2.74
N MET A 595 3.85 -22.16 -3.11
CA MET A 595 3.22 -21.77 -4.37
C MET A 595 3.94 -22.34 -5.59
N ILE A 596 5.29 -22.25 -5.63
CA ILE A 596 6.11 -22.81 -6.71
C ILE A 596 5.92 -24.34 -6.78
N GLU A 597 5.94 -25.03 -5.63
CA GLU A 597 5.71 -26.48 -5.59
C GLU A 597 4.32 -26.87 -6.12
N LEU A 598 3.27 -26.13 -5.71
CA LEU A 598 1.90 -26.39 -6.16
C LEU A 598 1.74 -26.13 -7.67
N ALA A 599 2.38 -25.10 -8.21
CA ALA A 599 2.41 -24.87 -9.65
C ALA A 599 3.08 -26.04 -10.39
N HIS A 600 4.23 -26.54 -9.91
CA HIS A 600 4.87 -27.72 -10.49
C HIS A 600 4.00 -28.99 -10.39
N ARG A 601 3.25 -29.19 -9.28
CA ARG A 601 2.29 -30.29 -9.17
C ARG A 601 1.23 -30.25 -10.27
N THR A 602 0.73 -29.04 -10.59
CA THR A 602 -0.22 -28.87 -11.70
C THR A 602 0.39 -29.27 -13.04
N LEU A 603 1.62 -28.83 -13.32
CA LEU A 603 2.34 -29.20 -14.55
C LEU A 603 2.58 -30.73 -14.65
N ASP A 604 2.69 -31.41 -13.53
CA ASP A 604 2.81 -32.87 -13.42
C ASP A 604 1.42 -33.59 -13.43
N GLY A 605 0.30 -32.87 -13.53
CA GLY A 605 -1.05 -33.43 -13.49
C GLY A 605 -1.47 -33.94 -12.09
N ARG A 606 -0.87 -33.41 -11.00
CA ARG A 606 -1.17 -33.76 -9.61
C ARG A 606 -2.03 -32.70 -8.95
N ARG A 607 -2.89 -33.12 -8.01
CA ARG A 607 -3.72 -32.20 -7.22
C ARG A 607 -2.93 -31.50 -6.12
N TRP A 608 -3.37 -30.29 -5.76
CA TRP A 608 -2.78 -29.52 -4.66
C TRP A 608 -3.14 -30.11 -3.30
N SER A 609 -4.35 -30.65 -3.16
CA SER A 609 -4.84 -31.29 -1.93
C SER A 609 -4.20 -32.66 -1.64
N ASP A 610 -3.45 -33.25 -2.60
CA ASP A 610 -2.78 -34.54 -2.38
C ASP A 610 -1.63 -34.37 -1.39
N GLY A 611 -1.76 -34.92 -0.17
CA GLY A 611 -0.78 -34.82 0.90
C GLY A 611 -0.89 -33.58 1.79
N ALA A 612 -1.86 -32.71 1.57
CA ALA A 612 -2.18 -31.65 2.52
C ALA A 612 -2.84 -32.24 3.78
N GLU A 613 -2.38 -31.84 4.96
CA GLU A 613 -3.12 -32.12 6.19
C GLU A 613 -4.52 -31.47 6.07
N ARG A 614 -5.57 -32.24 6.34
CA ARG A 614 -6.93 -31.68 6.36
C ARG A 614 -6.97 -30.60 7.44
N PRO A 615 -7.46 -29.38 7.14
CA PRO A 615 -7.62 -28.36 8.16
C PRO A 615 -8.48 -28.93 9.29
N ALA A 616 -8.04 -28.76 10.53
CA ALA A 616 -8.83 -29.08 11.70
C ALA A 616 -10.15 -28.31 11.57
N SER A 617 -11.30 -28.99 11.60
CA SER A 617 -12.60 -28.33 11.53
C SER A 617 -12.67 -27.28 12.63
N ALA A 618 -13.08 -26.05 12.31
CA ALA A 618 -13.22 -24.92 13.23
C ALA A 618 -14.29 -25.12 14.34
N ALA A 619 -14.62 -26.37 14.71
CA ALA A 619 -15.52 -26.75 15.78
C ALA A 619 -14.93 -26.59 17.21
N GLY A 620 -13.72 -26.00 17.35
CA GLY A 620 -13.00 -25.84 18.62
C GLY A 620 -12.75 -24.40 19.08
N ALA A 621 -13.09 -23.38 18.31
CA ALA A 621 -12.84 -21.98 18.68
C ALA A 621 -14.10 -21.29 19.27
N SER A 622 -14.73 -21.92 20.27
CA SER A 622 -15.76 -21.28 21.09
C SER A 622 -15.41 -21.53 22.55
N SER A 623 -14.53 -20.71 23.08
CA SER A 623 -14.38 -20.31 24.50
C SER A 623 -12.91 -19.90 24.76
N ILE A 624 -12.60 -18.65 24.57
CA ILE A 624 -11.75 -17.89 25.50
C ILE A 624 -12.28 -16.45 25.47
#